data_88215d7cec69dd3def540077c7f4905f
#
_entry.id   88215d7cec69dd3def540077c7f4905f
#
_cell.length_a   1.000
_cell.length_b   1.000
_cell.length_c   1.000
_cell.angle_alpha   90.00
_cell.angle_beta   90.00
_cell.angle_gamma   90.00
#
_symmetry.space_group_name_H-M   'P 1'
#
loop_
_entity.id
_entity.type
_entity.pdbx_description
1 polymer ?
#
loop_
_entity_poly.entity_id
_entity_poly.type
_entity_poly.pdbx_seq_one_letter_code
_entity_poly.pdbx_strand_id
1 'polypeptide(L)'
;MAKKTVADIDVAGKKVLMRCDFNVPLDADCNITNDGRITKAMPTIRHILDNGGSLILMSHLGRPGGKRDEKLSLSPVAGRLSELLGADVIFADDCIGDDVKAKAAALKPGDVMLLENLRFHKAETIKDAAAAEDAQLRAAKDDFAEEIAALADVYVVDAFGTAHRDNASMYTCLLYTSPSPRDLSTSRMPSSA
;
A
#
# COMPACT_ATOMS: atom_id res chain seq x y z
N MET A 1 26.01 1.52 2.68
CA MET A 1 25.28 0.83 1.60
C MET A 1 24.37 1.82 0.91
N ALA A 2 24.38 1.90 -0.42
CA ALA A 2 23.42 2.71 -1.16
C ALA A 2 22.02 2.12 -0.97
N LYS A 3 21.00 2.99 -0.77
CA LYS A 3 19.61 2.54 -0.71
C LYS A 3 19.19 2.12 -2.12
N LYS A 4 18.61 0.91 -2.24
CA LYS A 4 18.00 0.48 -3.49
C LYS A 4 16.76 1.33 -3.79
N THR A 5 16.57 1.71 -5.01
CA THR A 5 15.38 2.37 -5.54
C THR A 5 14.53 1.36 -6.31
N VAL A 6 13.30 1.71 -6.66
CA VAL A 6 12.46 0.85 -7.51
C VAL A 6 13.12 0.55 -8.86
N ALA A 7 13.97 1.46 -9.35
CA ALA A 7 14.73 1.28 -10.59
C ALA A 7 15.82 0.20 -10.50
N ASP A 8 16.22 -0.19 -9.30
CA ASP A 8 17.25 -1.20 -9.07
C ASP A 8 16.66 -2.62 -8.87
N ILE A 9 15.33 -2.75 -8.99
CA ILE A 9 14.60 -3.99 -8.73
C ILE A 9 13.97 -4.49 -10.04
N ASP A 10 14.22 -5.76 -10.37
CA ASP A 10 13.50 -6.42 -11.45
C ASP A 10 12.04 -6.71 -11.01
N VAL A 11 11.09 -6.05 -11.66
CA VAL A 11 9.65 -6.18 -11.38
C VAL A 11 8.90 -6.94 -12.47
N ALA A 12 9.57 -7.36 -13.53
CA ALA A 12 8.93 -8.04 -14.66
C ALA A 12 8.25 -9.34 -14.22
N GLY A 13 6.95 -9.45 -14.50
CA GLY A 13 6.11 -10.58 -14.12
C GLY A 13 5.86 -10.72 -12.61
N LYS A 14 6.28 -9.76 -11.80
CA LYS A 14 6.10 -9.79 -10.34
C LYS A 14 4.90 -8.96 -9.91
N LYS A 15 4.28 -9.37 -8.81
CA LYS A 15 3.30 -8.59 -8.07
C LYS A 15 4.03 -7.70 -7.09
N VAL A 16 3.85 -6.40 -7.20
CA VAL A 16 4.49 -5.40 -6.36
C VAL A 16 3.47 -4.81 -5.40
N LEU A 17 3.65 -5.03 -4.11
CA LEU A 17 2.89 -4.35 -3.07
C LEU A 17 3.53 -2.98 -2.81
N MET A 18 2.79 -1.90 -3.03
CA MET A 18 3.31 -0.55 -2.88
C MET A 18 2.55 0.24 -1.83
N ARG A 19 3.25 0.69 -0.80
CA ARG A 19 2.69 1.56 0.24
C ARG A 19 2.78 3.01 -0.18
N CYS A 20 1.63 3.62 -0.44
CA CYS A 20 1.48 5.01 -0.86
C CYS A 20 0.93 5.88 0.27
N ASP A 21 1.05 7.19 0.12
CA ASP A 21 0.35 8.17 0.97
C ASP A 21 -0.77 8.84 0.17
N PHE A 22 -1.93 8.18 0.12
CA PHE A 22 -3.15 8.69 -0.51
C PHE A 22 -4.11 9.32 0.50
N ASN A 23 -3.59 9.82 1.61
CA ASN A 23 -4.38 10.56 2.58
C ASN A 23 -4.71 11.96 2.05
N VAL A 24 -5.53 12.01 1.01
CA VAL A 24 -5.98 13.21 0.30
C VAL A 24 -7.10 13.91 1.06
N PRO A 25 -7.25 15.25 0.94
CA PRO A 25 -8.39 15.95 1.46
C PRO A 25 -9.65 15.66 0.63
N LEU A 26 -10.77 15.44 1.33
CA LEU A 26 -12.09 15.24 0.76
C LEU A 26 -13.02 16.39 1.16
N ASP A 27 -13.98 16.70 0.31
CA ASP A 27 -15.11 17.58 0.66
C ASP A 27 -16.22 16.82 1.41
N ALA A 28 -17.33 17.50 1.67
CA ALA A 28 -18.48 16.93 2.39
C ALA A 28 -19.16 15.77 1.63
N ASP A 29 -19.04 15.76 0.30
CA ASP A 29 -19.60 14.75 -0.60
C ASP A 29 -18.57 13.65 -0.93
N CYS A 30 -17.45 13.60 -0.20
CA CYS A 30 -16.33 12.65 -0.36
C CYS A 30 -15.58 12.77 -1.70
N ASN A 31 -15.66 13.92 -2.39
CA ASN A 31 -14.85 14.16 -3.57
C ASN A 31 -13.45 14.63 -3.19
N ILE A 32 -12.45 14.22 -3.96
CA ILE A 32 -11.06 14.64 -3.77
C ILE A 32 -10.91 16.11 -4.14
N THR A 33 -10.50 16.97 -3.20
CA THR A 33 -10.27 18.40 -3.43
C THR A 33 -8.84 18.72 -3.83
N ASN A 34 -7.91 17.81 -3.56
CA ASN A 34 -6.51 17.93 -3.98
C ASN A 34 -5.89 16.54 -4.16
N ASP A 35 -5.48 16.21 -5.36
CA ASP A 35 -4.92 14.91 -5.75
C ASP A 35 -3.38 14.89 -5.78
N GLY A 36 -2.72 15.94 -5.31
CA GLY A 36 -1.27 16.09 -5.39
C GLY A 36 -0.47 14.92 -4.77
N ARG A 37 -1.03 14.19 -3.81
CA ARG A 37 -0.42 12.99 -3.24
C ARG A 37 -0.49 11.80 -4.18
N ILE A 38 -1.60 11.67 -4.90
CA ILE A 38 -1.79 10.62 -5.92
C ILE A 38 -0.84 10.87 -7.08
N THR A 39 -0.82 12.09 -7.58
CA THR A 39 0.04 12.52 -8.70
C THR A 39 1.53 12.29 -8.40
N LYS A 40 1.96 12.52 -7.15
CA LYS A 40 3.35 12.29 -6.73
C LYS A 40 3.76 10.82 -6.74
N ALA A 41 2.85 9.89 -6.61
CA ALA A 41 3.13 8.46 -6.68
C ALA A 41 3.15 7.93 -8.13
N MET A 42 2.58 8.68 -9.08
CA MET A 42 2.46 8.24 -10.48
C MET A 42 3.78 7.85 -11.15
N PRO A 43 4.91 8.56 -10.94
CA PRO A 43 6.19 8.14 -11.54
C PRO A 43 6.61 6.73 -11.10
N THR A 44 6.50 6.41 -9.82
CA THR A 44 6.82 5.07 -9.29
C THR A 44 5.84 4.01 -9.82
N ILE A 45 4.53 4.33 -9.84
CA ILE A 45 3.48 3.46 -10.37
C ILE A 45 3.77 3.14 -11.84
N ARG A 46 3.96 4.16 -12.69
CA ARG A 46 4.24 3.98 -14.11
C ARG A 46 5.52 3.18 -14.34
N HIS A 47 6.59 3.47 -13.59
CA HIS A 47 7.83 2.71 -13.71
C HIS A 47 7.61 1.20 -13.51
N ILE A 48 6.84 0.79 -12.52
CA ILE A 48 6.55 -0.62 -12.26
C ILE A 48 5.73 -1.24 -13.40
N LEU A 49 4.70 -0.54 -13.86
CA LEU A 49 3.81 -1.03 -14.93
C LEU A 49 4.56 -1.12 -16.27
N ASP A 50 5.32 -0.09 -16.63
CA ASP A 50 6.09 -0.02 -17.88
C ASP A 50 7.20 -1.09 -17.94
N ASN A 51 7.65 -1.59 -16.79
CA ASN A 51 8.61 -2.68 -16.67
C ASN A 51 7.94 -4.06 -16.47
N GLY A 52 6.64 -4.17 -16.76
CA GLY A 52 5.94 -5.46 -16.79
C GLY A 52 5.56 -6.04 -15.42
N GLY A 53 5.57 -5.24 -14.38
CA GLY A 53 5.02 -5.59 -13.06
C GLY A 53 3.50 -5.44 -13.02
N SER A 54 2.85 -6.03 -12.01
CA SER A 54 1.49 -5.69 -11.56
C SER A 54 1.55 -5.05 -10.18
N LEU A 55 0.57 -4.18 -9.88
CA LEU A 55 0.58 -3.37 -8.66
C LEU A 55 -0.57 -3.71 -7.73
N ILE A 56 -0.25 -3.83 -6.46
CA ILE A 56 -1.19 -3.82 -5.35
C ILE A 56 -0.86 -2.59 -4.50
N LEU A 57 -1.70 -1.57 -4.63
CA LEU A 57 -1.54 -0.31 -3.91
C LEU A 57 -2.23 -0.39 -2.56
N MET A 58 -1.59 0.10 -1.52
CA MET A 58 -2.18 0.21 -0.20
C MET A 58 -1.92 1.58 0.42
N SER A 59 -2.90 2.12 1.10
CA SER A 59 -2.81 3.41 1.76
C SER A 59 -3.74 3.51 2.96
N HIS A 60 -3.68 4.64 3.64
CA HIS A 60 -4.65 5.05 4.64
C HIS A 60 -5.32 6.36 4.25
N LEU A 61 -6.52 6.58 4.76
CA LEU A 61 -7.26 7.83 4.64
C LEU A 61 -7.87 8.17 6.01
N GLY A 62 -7.58 9.37 6.51
CA GLY A 62 -8.11 9.84 7.78
C GLY A 62 -7.71 9.02 9.00
N ARG A 63 -8.60 8.99 10.00
CA ARG A 63 -8.40 8.29 11.29
C ARG A 63 -9.68 7.57 11.74
N PRO A 64 -10.09 6.50 11.07
CA PRO A 64 -11.34 5.78 11.38
C PRO A 64 -11.31 4.99 12.69
N GLY A 65 -10.13 4.85 13.32
CA GLY A 65 -10.00 4.20 14.64
C GLY A 65 -10.21 2.68 14.64
N GLY A 66 -9.91 2.01 13.54
CA GLY A 66 -10.04 0.55 13.43
C GLY A 66 -11.48 0.10 13.15
N LYS A 67 -12.27 0.95 12.52
CA LYS A 67 -13.66 0.65 12.10
C LYS A 67 -13.87 1.14 10.68
N ARG A 68 -14.73 0.44 9.93
CA ARG A 68 -15.16 0.87 8.61
C ARG A 68 -15.98 2.15 8.72
N ASP A 69 -15.61 3.14 7.91
CA ASP A 69 -16.32 4.41 7.74
C ASP A 69 -16.31 4.76 6.25
N GLU A 70 -17.48 4.68 5.62
CA GLU A 70 -17.62 4.87 4.17
C GLU A 70 -17.14 6.26 3.70
N LYS A 71 -17.14 7.26 4.58
CA LYS A 71 -16.58 8.59 4.28
C LYS A 71 -15.08 8.60 4.17
N LEU A 72 -14.43 7.56 4.67
CA LEU A 72 -12.98 7.38 4.65
C LEU A 72 -12.57 6.19 3.77
N SER A 73 -13.45 5.73 2.87
CA SER A 73 -13.12 4.73 1.85
C SER A 73 -12.12 5.28 0.84
N LEU A 74 -11.24 4.43 0.33
CA LEU A 74 -10.31 4.74 -0.76
C LEU A 74 -10.95 4.61 -2.15
N SER A 75 -12.24 4.28 -2.25
CA SER A 75 -12.94 4.17 -3.53
C SER A 75 -12.82 5.43 -4.42
N PRO A 76 -12.93 6.69 -3.92
CA PRO A 76 -12.70 7.87 -4.76
C PRO A 76 -11.26 7.95 -5.29
N VAL A 77 -10.28 7.44 -4.51
CA VAL A 77 -8.87 7.38 -4.95
C VAL A 77 -8.69 6.37 -6.08
N ALA A 78 -9.39 5.23 -6.05
CA ALA A 78 -9.37 4.25 -7.13
C ALA A 78 -9.88 4.86 -8.44
N GLY A 79 -10.99 5.59 -8.38
CA GLY A 79 -11.54 6.33 -9.53
C GLY A 79 -10.53 7.33 -10.10
N ARG A 80 -9.90 8.13 -9.22
CA ARG A 80 -8.89 9.11 -9.66
C ARG A 80 -7.63 8.47 -10.24
N LEU A 81 -7.19 7.35 -9.69
CA LEU A 81 -6.07 6.58 -10.25
C LEU A 81 -6.41 6.05 -11.64
N SER A 82 -7.63 5.52 -11.86
CA SER A 82 -8.08 5.05 -13.18
C SER A 82 -8.03 6.16 -14.22
N GLU A 83 -8.48 7.36 -13.88
CA GLU A 83 -8.40 8.54 -14.77
C GLU A 83 -6.95 8.90 -15.12
N LEU A 84 -6.05 8.94 -14.12
CA LEU A 84 -4.65 9.31 -14.31
C LEU A 84 -3.85 8.25 -15.08
N LEU A 85 -4.22 6.99 -14.94
CA LEU A 85 -3.59 5.87 -15.65
C LEU A 85 -4.14 5.69 -17.06
N GLY A 86 -5.41 6.07 -17.29
CA GLY A 86 -6.15 5.75 -18.50
C GLY A 86 -6.47 4.25 -18.60
N ALA A 87 -6.58 3.57 -17.45
CA ALA A 87 -6.83 2.13 -17.33
C ALA A 87 -7.64 1.84 -16.07
N ASP A 88 -8.33 0.71 -16.06
CA ASP A 88 -9.13 0.30 -14.90
C ASP A 88 -8.24 -0.03 -13.68
N VAL A 89 -8.62 0.48 -12.52
CA VAL A 89 -8.04 0.10 -11.23
C VAL A 89 -9.02 -0.80 -10.50
N ILE A 90 -8.61 -2.01 -10.19
CA ILE A 90 -9.39 -2.98 -9.43
C ILE A 90 -9.45 -2.49 -7.98
N PHE A 91 -10.64 -2.16 -7.49
CA PHE A 91 -10.81 -1.81 -6.09
C PHE A 91 -11.18 -3.05 -5.27
N ALA A 92 -10.44 -3.30 -4.19
CA ALA A 92 -10.73 -4.36 -3.25
C ALA A 92 -11.47 -3.78 -2.04
N ASP A 93 -12.60 -4.40 -1.66
CA ASP A 93 -13.45 -3.90 -0.57
C ASP A 93 -12.84 -4.07 0.82
N ASP A 94 -11.68 -4.72 0.91
CA ASP A 94 -10.92 -4.91 2.15
C ASP A 94 -9.40 -4.95 1.85
N CYS A 95 -8.59 -5.11 2.91
CA CYS A 95 -7.14 -5.24 2.84
C CYS A 95 -6.66 -6.69 2.92
N ILE A 96 -7.48 -7.59 3.47
CA ILE A 96 -7.18 -9.00 3.76
C ILE A 96 -8.39 -9.88 3.42
N GLY A 97 -8.21 -11.18 3.54
CA GLY A 97 -9.28 -12.16 3.32
C GLY A 97 -9.27 -12.79 1.93
N ASP A 98 -10.15 -13.79 1.73
CA ASP A 98 -10.11 -14.65 0.56
C ASP A 98 -10.45 -13.93 -0.75
N ASP A 99 -11.37 -12.96 -0.73
CA ASP A 99 -11.71 -12.16 -1.92
C ASP A 99 -10.51 -11.31 -2.37
N VAL A 100 -9.82 -10.67 -1.42
CA VAL A 100 -8.60 -9.89 -1.72
C VAL A 100 -7.51 -10.79 -2.28
N LYS A 101 -7.30 -11.98 -1.68
CA LYS A 101 -6.33 -12.97 -2.16
C LYS A 101 -6.66 -13.45 -3.57
N ALA A 102 -7.95 -13.71 -3.85
CA ALA A 102 -8.39 -14.12 -5.18
C ALA A 102 -8.17 -13.03 -6.24
N LYS A 103 -8.53 -11.78 -5.93
CA LYS A 103 -8.29 -10.62 -6.81
C LYS A 103 -6.80 -10.42 -7.05
N ALA A 104 -5.97 -10.48 -6.01
CA ALA A 104 -4.51 -10.37 -6.12
C ALA A 104 -3.90 -11.51 -6.96
N ALA A 105 -4.40 -12.74 -6.79
CA ALA A 105 -3.93 -13.89 -7.56
C ALA A 105 -4.24 -13.76 -9.08
N ALA A 106 -5.37 -13.12 -9.41
CA ALA A 106 -5.83 -12.94 -10.79
C ALA A 106 -5.12 -11.81 -11.56
N LEU A 107 -4.33 -10.96 -10.88
CA LEU A 107 -3.61 -9.84 -11.51
C LEU A 107 -2.63 -10.33 -12.58
N LYS A 108 -2.63 -9.64 -13.70
CA LYS A 108 -1.71 -9.80 -14.82
C LYS A 108 -0.71 -8.63 -14.88
N PRO A 109 0.43 -8.80 -15.57
CA PRO A 109 1.33 -7.68 -15.83
C PRO A 109 0.58 -6.47 -16.40
N GLY A 110 0.78 -5.30 -15.80
CA GLY A 110 0.08 -4.06 -16.15
C GLY A 110 -1.20 -3.79 -15.36
N ASP A 111 -1.74 -4.76 -14.64
CA ASP A 111 -2.92 -4.56 -13.80
C ASP A 111 -2.57 -3.79 -12.51
N VAL A 112 -3.53 -2.99 -12.06
CA VAL A 112 -3.45 -2.24 -10.79
C VAL A 112 -4.64 -2.57 -9.91
N MET A 113 -4.38 -2.94 -8.68
CA MET A 113 -5.37 -3.11 -7.62
C MET A 113 -5.09 -2.10 -6.49
N LEU A 114 -6.13 -1.47 -5.96
CA LEU A 114 -6.06 -0.66 -4.74
C LEU A 114 -6.84 -1.38 -3.64
N LEU A 115 -6.18 -1.62 -2.50
CA LEU A 115 -6.81 -2.13 -1.29
C LEU A 115 -7.64 -1.02 -0.61
N GLU A 116 -8.64 -1.41 0.17
CA GLU A 116 -9.38 -0.49 1.02
C GLU A 116 -8.49 0.11 2.11
N ASN A 117 -8.99 1.09 2.83
CA ASN A 117 -8.29 1.84 3.87
C ASN A 117 -7.73 0.93 4.95
N LEU A 118 -6.40 0.81 5.02
CA LEU A 118 -5.68 -0.01 6.00
C LEU A 118 -6.14 0.25 7.45
N ARG A 119 -6.53 1.51 7.76
CA ARG A 119 -6.95 1.92 9.10
C ARG A 119 -8.36 1.51 9.48
N PHE A 120 -9.09 0.83 8.60
CA PHE A 120 -10.32 0.12 8.99
C PHE A 120 -9.99 -1.08 9.87
N HIS A 121 -8.76 -1.60 9.78
CA HIS A 121 -8.24 -2.62 10.67
C HIS A 121 -7.50 -2.00 11.85
N LYS A 122 -7.93 -2.36 13.07
CA LYS A 122 -7.27 -1.89 14.29
C LYS A 122 -5.79 -2.34 14.34
N ALA A 123 -5.50 -3.51 13.79
CA ALA A 123 -4.17 -4.10 13.70
C ALA A 123 -3.14 -3.17 13.03
N GLU A 124 -3.54 -2.41 11.99
CA GLU A 124 -2.67 -1.45 11.33
C GLU A 124 -2.05 -0.42 12.27
N THR A 125 -2.76 -0.02 13.32
CA THR A 125 -2.35 1.08 14.21
C THR A 125 -1.81 0.62 15.56
N ILE A 126 -1.68 -0.68 15.80
CA ILE A 126 -1.08 -1.23 17.02
C ILE A 126 0.39 -0.80 17.07
N LYS A 127 0.78 -0.17 18.18
CA LYS A 127 2.14 0.27 18.43
C LYS A 127 3.03 -0.89 18.86
N ASP A 128 4.30 -0.89 18.44
CA ASP A 128 5.25 -1.93 18.81
C ASP A 128 5.44 -2.02 20.32
N ALA A 129 5.44 -0.89 21.03
CA ALA A 129 5.50 -0.88 22.49
C ALA A 129 4.31 -1.62 23.13
N ALA A 130 3.09 -1.40 22.64
CA ALA A 130 1.91 -2.11 23.14
C ALA A 130 1.93 -3.60 22.77
N ALA A 131 2.38 -3.91 21.57
CA ALA A 131 2.53 -5.30 21.09
C ALA A 131 3.64 -6.07 21.85
N ALA A 132 4.63 -5.38 22.42
CA ALA A 132 5.66 -5.99 23.25
C ALA A 132 5.14 -6.42 24.62
N GLU A 133 4.09 -5.76 25.13
CA GLU A 133 3.50 -6.03 26.45
C GLU A 133 2.28 -6.96 26.37
N ASP A 134 1.68 -7.14 25.18
CA ASP A 134 0.47 -7.92 24.97
C ASP A 134 0.61 -8.84 23.76
N ALA A 135 0.70 -10.14 24.01
CA ALA A 135 0.85 -11.18 23.01
C ALA A 135 -0.32 -11.25 22.01
N GLN A 136 -1.54 -10.88 22.43
CA GLN A 136 -2.70 -10.87 21.53
C GLN A 136 -2.63 -9.71 20.56
N LEU A 137 -2.21 -8.53 21.02
CA LEU A 137 -1.97 -7.39 20.16
C LEU A 137 -0.82 -7.67 19.18
N ARG A 138 0.22 -8.35 19.64
CA ARG A 138 1.33 -8.77 18.79
C ARG A 138 0.86 -9.71 17.69
N ALA A 139 0.15 -10.78 18.05
CA ALA A 139 -0.39 -11.73 17.09
C ALA A 139 -1.30 -11.04 16.06
N ALA A 140 -2.24 -10.20 16.51
CA ALA A 140 -3.14 -9.50 15.60
C ALA A 140 -2.41 -8.57 14.60
N LYS A 141 -1.32 -7.94 15.04
CA LYS A 141 -0.48 -7.08 14.18
C LYS A 141 0.29 -7.91 13.17
N ASP A 142 0.88 -9.01 13.61
CA ASP A 142 1.69 -9.90 12.77
C ASP A 142 0.82 -10.61 11.74
N ASP A 143 -0.33 -11.18 12.13
CA ASP A 143 -1.29 -11.85 11.24
C ASP A 143 -1.76 -10.90 10.12
N PHE A 144 -2.13 -9.67 10.47
CA PHE A 144 -2.55 -8.66 9.50
C PHE A 144 -1.43 -8.31 8.51
N ALA A 145 -0.21 -8.14 9.01
CA ALA A 145 0.94 -7.83 8.19
C ALA A 145 1.33 -8.99 7.26
N GLU A 146 1.26 -10.24 7.76
CA GLU A 146 1.54 -11.45 7.00
C GLU A 146 0.52 -11.65 5.88
N GLU A 147 -0.78 -11.48 6.15
CA GLU A 147 -1.83 -11.61 5.14
C GLU A 147 -1.64 -10.60 4.00
N ILE A 148 -1.30 -9.35 4.31
CA ILE A 148 -1.02 -8.33 3.27
C ILE A 148 0.27 -8.67 2.52
N ALA A 149 1.33 -9.08 3.22
CA ALA A 149 2.60 -9.42 2.61
C ALA A 149 2.50 -10.59 1.63
N ALA A 150 1.64 -11.58 1.95
CA ALA A 150 1.40 -12.74 1.12
C ALA A 150 0.74 -12.44 -0.24
N LEU A 151 0.24 -11.21 -0.45
CA LEU A 151 -0.39 -10.81 -1.71
C LEU A 151 0.62 -10.58 -2.85
N ALA A 152 1.91 -10.38 -2.54
CA ALA A 152 2.89 -9.92 -3.53
C ALA A 152 4.30 -10.51 -3.34
N ASP A 153 5.10 -10.39 -4.40
CA ASP A 153 6.49 -10.89 -4.44
C ASP A 153 7.50 -9.84 -3.99
N VAL A 154 7.15 -8.55 -4.14
CA VAL A 154 8.04 -7.40 -3.88
C VAL A 154 7.28 -6.34 -3.11
N TYR A 155 7.96 -5.71 -2.14
CA TYR A 155 7.40 -4.60 -1.38
C TYR A 155 8.15 -3.28 -1.66
N VAL A 156 7.39 -2.22 -1.94
CA VAL A 156 7.90 -0.86 -2.20
C VAL A 156 7.24 0.14 -1.26
N VAL A 157 8.02 1.01 -0.64
CA VAL A 157 7.52 2.12 0.19
C VAL A 157 7.68 3.43 -0.55
N ASP A 158 6.57 4.05 -0.92
CA ASP A 158 6.50 5.42 -1.48
C ASP A 158 5.64 6.34 -0.59
N ALA A 159 5.83 6.22 0.72
CA ALA A 159 5.09 6.94 1.74
C ALA A 159 6.04 7.59 2.77
N PHE A 160 6.95 8.44 2.31
CA PHE A 160 7.99 9.06 3.15
C PHE A 160 7.43 9.74 4.41
N GLY A 161 6.31 10.44 4.30
CA GLY A 161 5.66 11.11 5.42
C GLY A 161 5.19 10.18 6.55
N THR A 162 5.10 8.88 6.30
CA THR A 162 4.70 7.86 7.29
C THR A 162 5.79 6.83 7.58
N ALA A 163 6.94 6.92 6.91
CA ALA A 163 8.03 5.95 7.02
C ALA A 163 8.62 5.78 8.43
N HIS A 164 8.43 6.79 9.30
CA HIS A 164 8.86 6.77 10.70
C HIS A 164 7.88 6.08 11.65
N ARG A 165 6.72 5.63 11.14
CA ARG A 165 5.67 5.03 11.98
C ARG A 165 5.83 3.52 12.04
N ASP A 166 5.54 2.96 13.22
CA ASP A 166 5.55 1.53 13.52
C ASP A 166 4.21 0.83 13.17
N ASN A 167 3.52 1.30 12.12
CA ASN A 167 2.30 0.69 11.61
C ASN A 167 2.60 -0.71 11.03
N ALA A 168 1.62 -1.61 11.07
CA ALA A 168 1.76 -2.96 10.54
C ALA A 168 2.22 -2.95 9.06
N SER A 169 1.58 -2.13 8.22
CA SER A 169 1.92 -1.98 6.81
C SER A 169 3.27 -1.34 6.54
N MET A 170 3.83 -0.58 7.49
CA MET A 170 5.11 0.14 7.30
C MET A 170 6.32 -0.63 7.80
N TYR A 171 6.19 -1.35 8.91
CA TYR A 171 7.30 -2.02 9.57
C TYR A 171 7.15 -3.54 9.58
N THR A 172 6.04 -4.05 10.12
CA THR A 172 5.85 -5.50 10.30
C THR A 172 5.74 -6.22 8.96
N CYS A 173 5.03 -5.64 7.98
CA CYS A 173 4.88 -6.19 6.65
C CYS A 173 6.24 -6.41 5.93
N LEU A 174 7.24 -5.58 6.20
CA LEU A 174 8.59 -5.73 5.64
C LEU A 174 9.29 -7.01 6.10
N LEU A 175 8.93 -7.56 7.24
CA LEU A 175 9.51 -8.80 7.75
C LEU A 175 9.06 -10.03 6.97
N TYR A 176 7.93 -9.95 6.28
CA TYR A 176 7.29 -11.05 5.57
C TYR A 176 7.43 -10.98 4.05
N THR A 177 7.73 -9.80 3.47
CA THR A 177 7.77 -9.61 2.01
C THR A 177 9.13 -9.82 1.37
N SER A 178 10.18 -10.04 2.14
CA SER A 178 11.52 -10.19 1.60
C SER A 178 12.10 -11.57 1.86
N PRO A 179 12.78 -12.20 0.91
CA PRO A 179 13.60 -13.38 1.18
C PRO A 179 14.78 -13.06 2.11
N SER A 180 15.04 -11.77 2.42
CA SER A 180 16.04 -11.35 3.40
C SER A 180 15.65 -10.02 4.05
N PRO A 181 15.71 -9.87 5.39
CA PRO A 181 15.54 -8.59 6.10
C PRO A 181 16.55 -7.50 5.66
N ARG A 182 17.49 -7.81 4.78
CA ARG A 182 18.53 -6.91 4.27
C ARG A 182 18.15 -6.21 2.96
N ASP A 183 17.06 -6.62 2.31
CA ASP A 183 16.64 -6.08 1.00
C ASP A 183 15.55 -5.01 1.11
N LEU A 184 15.51 -4.29 2.22
CA LEU A 184 14.58 -3.20 2.47
C LEU A 184 14.86 -2.04 1.50
N SER A 185 14.05 -1.91 0.48
CA SER A 185 14.11 -0.76 -0.42
C SER A 185 13.05 0.27 -0.04
N THR A 186 13.48 1.43 0.43
CA THR A 186 12.66 2.64 0.44
C THR A 186 12.97 3.40 -0.83
N SER A 187 12.01 3.55 -1.73
CA SER A 187 12.25 4.24 -2.98
C SER A 187 11.37 5.47 -3.10
N ARG A 188 12.03 6.56 -3.39
CA ARG A 188 11.45 7.70 -4.07
C ARG A 188 12.27 7.92 -5.32
N MET A 189 11.63 8.00 -6.50
CA MET A 189 12.31 8.53 -7.68
C MET A 189 12.72 9.97 -7.38
N PRO A 190 13.94 10.41 -7.71
CA PRO A 190 14.30 11.81 -7.62
C PRO A 190 13.35 12.60 -8.53
N SER A 191 12.71 13.65 -7.98
CA SER A 191 11.98 14.61 -8.80
C SER A 191 13.01 15.24 -9.74
N SER A 192 12.86 15.02 -11.05
CA SER A 192 13.56 15.79 -12.05
C SER A 192 13.24 17.26 -11.82
N ALA A 193 14.27 18.06 -11.56
CA ALA A 193 14.21 19.51 -11.53
C ALA A 193 13.86 20.06 -12.92
#